data_012db5ab0513d67ea4563ad2d24e70e5
#
_entry.id   012db5ab0513d67ea4563ad2d24e70e5
#
_cell.length_a   1.000
_cell.length_b   1.000
_cell.length_c   1.000
_cell.angle_alpha   90.00
_cell.angle_beta   90.00
_cell.angle_gamma   90.00
#
_symmetry.space_group_name_H-M   'P 1'
#
loop_
_entity.id
_entity.type
_entity.pdbx_description
1 polymer ?
#
loop_
_entity_poly.entity_id
_entity_poly.type
_entity_poly.pdbx_seq_one_letter_code
_entity_poly.pdbx_strand_id
1 'polypeptide(L)'
;MDSKIASTTRRILVVNGKGGCGKTTVATNLAAAYAATGLQVALCDYDPQASSHYWAEIRDSSEEERPRISSLASFKGPNLRETLSFSRRATEGCDVIIMDAPCSAVATSQFEDLLRLCDVIVVPVMPSAIDIRASKRFITDLLTHRVYRARPRPIGIVGNRINLPSANYEKLDQFLACSGVSTVCHFRDTPVYSEAADDGVGVIEMRENRAARKEYRAWHSLTSWIDEQTLQEQGHTVPARPRAAGRKTQPVANEYRDNA
;
A
#
# COMPACT_ATOMS: atom_id res chain seq x y z
N MET A 1 30.62 -12.55 12.65
CA MET A 1 29.79 -11.70 13.55
C MET A 1 29.13 -10.65 12.67
N ASP A 2 28.00 -11.02 12.03
CA ASP A 2 27.27 -10.09 11.19
C ASP A 2 26.53 -9.12 12.10
N SER A 3 26.92 -7.85 12.07
CA SER A 3 26.18 -6.78 12.72
C SER A 3 24.84 -6.66 12.00
N LYS A 4 23.81 -7.25 12.56
CA LYS A 4 22.42 -6.95 12.20
C LYS A 4 22.25 -5.44 12.42
N ILE A 5 22.40 -4.65 11.35
CA ILE A 5 21.96 -3.26 11.35
C ILE A 5 20.51 -3.32 11.83
N ALA A 6 20.21 -2.67 12.93
CA ALA A 6 18.85 -2.66 13.49
C ALA A 6 17.93 -2.09 12.40
N SER A 7 17.23 -2.98 11.72
CA SER A 7 16.20 -2.60 10.75
C SER A 7 15.10 -1.88 11.54
N THR A 8 14.97 -0.59 11.31
CA THR A 8 13.88 0.15 11.94
C THR A 8 12.58 -0.30 11.29
N THR A 9 11.65 -0.79 12.10
CA THR A 9 10.33 -1.28 11.66
C THR A 9 9.59 -0.19 10.87
N ARG A 10 9.13 -0.51 9.66
CA ARG A 10 8.32 0.35 8.80
C ARG A 10 6.84 0.18 9.11
N ARG A 11 6.13 1.27 9.40
CA ARG A 11 4.70 1.26 9.74
C ARG A 11 3.89 1.95 8.64
N ILE A 12 3.12 1.17 7.92
CA ILE A 12 2.35 1.60 6.75
C ILE A 12 0.88 1.68 7.13
N LEU A 13 0.30 2.87 7.10
CA LEU A 13 -1.13 3.08 7.36
C LEU A 13 -1.90 3.09 6.04
N VAL A 14 -2.79 2.12 5.87
CA VAL A 14 -3.73 2.09 4.74
C VAL A 14 -5.07 2.65 5.21
N VAL A 15 -5.45 3.82 4.69
CA VAL A 15 -6.62 4.56 5.20
C VAL A 15 -7.32 5.37 4.12
N ASN A 16 -8.64 5.48 4.21
CA ASN A 16 -9.48 6.45 3.53
C ASN A 16 -10.81 6.56 4.29
N GLY A 17 -11.39 7.76 4.36
CA GLY A 17 -12.71 7.99 4.96
C GLY A 17 -13.88 7.37 4.17
N LYS A 18 -13.64 6.85 2.97
CA LYS A 18 -14.68 6.21 2.14
C LYS A 18 -14.68 4.69 2.33
N GLY A 19 -15.87 4.12 2.61
CA GLY A 19 -16.08 2.68 2.63
C GLY A 19 -16.00 2.07 1.23
N GLY A 20 -15.51 0.83 1.11
CA GLY A 20 -15.45 0.09 -0.14
C GLY A 20 -14.37 0.54 -1.14
N CYS A 21 -13.47 1.46 -0.79
CA CYS A 21 -12.41 1.93 -1.67
C CYS A 21 -11.24 0.95 -1.84
N GLY A 22 -11.24 -0.18 -1.12
CA GLY A 22 -10.24 -1.24 -1.23
C GLY A 22 -9.08 -1.14 -0.24
N LYS A 23 -9.27 -0.54 0.93
CA LYS A 23 -8.25 -0.50 2.00
C LYS A 23 -7.72 -1.87 2.33
N THR A 24 -8.59 -2.79 2.70
CA THR A 24 -8.25 -4.18 3.03
C THR A 24 -7.55 -4.90 1.88
N THR A 25 -8.04 -4.74 0.64
CA THR A 25 -7.38 -5.31 -0.55
C THR A 25 -5.94 -4.80 -0.68
N VAL A 26 -5.71 -3.50 -0.47
CA VAL A 26 -4.35 -2.94 -0.53
C VAL A 26 -3.52 -3.42 0.66
N ALA A 27 -4.07 -3.46 1.87
CA ALA A 27 -3.36 -3.89 3.07
C ALA A 27 -2.89 -5.35 3.00
N THR A 28 -3.78 -6.27 2.61
CA THR A 28 -3.46 -7.71 2.49
C THR A 28 -2.44 -7.99 1.40
N ASN A 29 -2.58 -7.35 0.25
CA ASN A 29 -1.63 -7.49 -0.85
C ASN A 29 -0.26 -6.86 -0.55
N LEU A 30 -0.19 -5.72 0.19
CA LEU A 30 1.08 -5.19 0.69
C LEU A 30 1.74 -6.15 1.65
N ALA A 31 0.98 -6.74 2.58
CA ALA A 31 1.50 -7.73 3.52
C ALA A 31 2.09 -8.94 2.78
N ALA A 32 1.37 -9.49 1.80
CA ALA A 32 1.86 -10.58 0.96
C ALA A 32 3.09 -10.20 0.14
N ALA A 33 3.11 -8.98 -0.43
CA ALA A 33 4.23 -8.50 -1.23
C ALA A 33 5.53 -8.39 -0.41
N TYR A 34 5.46 -7.86 0.80
CA TYR A 34 6.61 -7.77 1.67
C TYR A 34 7.02 -9.14 2.23
N ALA A 35 6.07 -9.99 2.62
CA ALA A 35 6.38 -11.34 3.08
C ALA A 35 7.07 -12.18 2.00
N ALA A 36 6.69 -12.03 0.73
CA ALA A 36 7.33 -12.69 -0.40
C ALA A 36 8.80 -12.28 -0.62
N THR A 37 9.26 -11.17 -0.02
CA THR A 37 10.68 -10.77 -0.01
C THR A 37 11.47 -11.34 1.16
N GLY A 38 10.86 -12.12 2.03
CA GLY A 38 11.47 -12.74 3.21
C GLY A 38 11.48 -11.85 4.45
N LEU A 39 10.81 -10.71 4.44
CA LEU A 39 10.68 -9.83 5.59
C LEU A 39 9.66 -10.37 6.60
N GLN A 40 9.88 -10.07 7.89
CA GLN A 40 8.92 -10.37 8.96
C GLN A 40 7.81 -9.32 8.92
N VAL A 41 6.60 -9.76 8.58
CA VAL A 41 5.44 -8.85 8.34
C VAL A 41 4.36 -9.09 9.38
N ALA A 42 3.83 -7.97 9.92
CA ALA A 42 2.60 -7.97 10.70
C ALA A 42 1.49 -7.22 9.96
N LEU A 43 0.28 -7.79 9.97
CA LEU A 43 -0.95 -7.17 9.48
C LEU A 43 -1.87 -6.90 10.67
N CYS A 44 -2.05 -5.63 11.00
CA CYS A 44 -2.87 -5.17 12.11
C CYS A 44 -4.20 -4.65 11.58
N ASP A 45 -5.28 -5.38 11.87
CA ASP A 45 -6.63 -4.99 11.50
C ASP A 45 -7.25 -4.13 12.61
N TYR A 46 -7.54 -2.88 12.29
CA TYR A 46 -8.19 -1.92 13.20
C TYR A 46 -9.67 -1.72 12.88
N ASP A 47 -10.20 -2.39 11.85
CA ASP A 47 -11.61 -2.33 11.47
C ASP A 47 -12.40 -3.41 12.24
N PRO A 48 -13.48 -3.07 12.96
CA PRO A 48 -14.36 -4.06 13.62
C PRO A 48 -14.97 -5.10 12.66
N GLN A 49 -14.98 -4.82 11.33
CA GLN A 49 -15.41 -5.81 10.33
C GLN A 49 -14.40 -6.97 10.17
N ALA A 50 -13.19 -6.83 10.68
CA ALA A 50 -12.17 -7.88 10.72
C ALA A 50 -11.77 -8.48 9.35
N SER A 51 -11.91 -7.73 8.27
CA SER A 51 -11.76 -8.28 6.92
C SER A 51 -10.32 -8.72 6.61
N SER A 52 -9.31 -7.97 7.02
CA SER A 52 -7.92 -8.36 6.82
C SER A 52 -7.47 -9.45 7.78
N HIS A 53 -8.04 -9.49 8.97
CA HIS A 53 -7.82 -10.57 9.93
C HIS A 53 -8.38 -11.90 9.39
N TYR A 54 -9.62 -11.89 8.88
CA TYR A 54 -10.24 -13.05 8.27
C TYR A 54 -9.46 -13.57 7.04
N TRP A 55 -8.97 -12.68 6.20
CA TRP A 55 -8.09 -13.04 5.09
C TRP A 55 -6.83 -13.78 5.58
N ALA A 56 -6.24 -13.34 6.69
CA ALA A 56 -5.07 -14.00 7.25
C ALA A 56 -5.40 -15.37 7.87
N GLU A 57 -6.60 -15.55 8.44
CA GLU A 57 -7.07 -16.87 8.90
C GLU A 57 -7.22 -17.86 7.74
N ILE A 58 -7.77 -17.42 6.59
CA ILE A 58 -7.83 -18.25 5.38
C ILE A 58 -6.41 -18.63 4.94
N ARG A 59 -5.49 -17.67 4.91
CA ARG A 59 -4.08 -17.89 4.54
C ARG A 59 -3.43 -18.95 5.42
N ASP A 60 -3.59 -18.85 6.73
CA ASP A 60 -2.98 -19.74 7.72
C ASP A 60 -3.59 -21.15 7.70
N SER A 61 -4.84 -21.29 7.23
CA SER A 61 -5.53 -22.58 7.08
C SER A 61 -5.18 -23.34 5.80
N SER A 62 -4.47 -22.69 4.86
CA SER A 62 -4.06 -23.30 3.60
C SER A 62 -2.98 -24.35 3.81
N GLU A 63 -3.07 -25.47 3.07
CA GLU A 63 -2.03 -26.51 3.04
C GLU A 63 -0.78 -26.09 2.24
N GLU A 64 -0.87 -25.02 1.46
CA GLU A 64 0.26 -24.51 0.68
C GLU A 64 1.24 -23.75 1.56
N GLU A 65 2.52 -24.09 1.45
CA GLU A 65 3.60 -23.39 2.16
C GLU A 65 3.75 -21.96 1.62
N ARG A 66 3.49 -20.96 2.45
CA ARG A 66 3.56 -19.53 2.09
C ARG A 66 4.35 -18.74 3.13
N PRO A 67 4.96 -17.61 2.74
CA PRO A 67 5.59 -16.70 3.70
C PRO A 67 4.61 -16.30 4.80
N ARG A 68 5.03 -16.42 6.05
CA ARG A 68 4.19 -16.15 7.20
C ARG A 68 3.92 -14.66 7.37
N ILE A 69 2.68 -14.31 7.70
CA ILE A 69 2.23 -12.97 8.07
C ILE A 69 1.59 -13.04 9.44
N SER A 70 2.11 -12.30 10.42
CA SER A 70 1.52 -12.25 11.75
C SER A 70 0.26 -11.38 11.72
N SER A 71 -0.92 -11.94 11.91
CA SER A 71 -2.18 -11.19 11.92
C SER A 71 -2.62 -10.82 13.34
N LEU A 72 -3.09 -9.59 13.52
CA LEU A 72 -3.55 -9.06 14.80
C LEU A 72 -4.90 -8.35 14.65
N ALA A 73 -5.91 -8.86 15.38
CA ALA A 73 -7.21 -8.21 15.50
C ALA A 73 -7.12 -7.04 16.50
N SER A 74 -6.66 -5.89 16.03
CA SER A 74 -6.35 -4.69 16.84
C SER A 74 -7.59 -3.84 17.18
N PHE A 75 -8.79 -4.37 17.01
CA PHE A 75 -10.07 -3.76 17.40
C PHE A 75 -10.72 -4.43 18.63
N LYS A 76 -10.18 -5.59 19.09
CA LYS A 76 -10.79 -6.43 20.14
C LYS A 76 -10.42 -6.02 21.58
N GLY A 77 -9.61 -4.99 21.78
CA GLY A 77 -9.20 -4.57 23.12
C GLY A 77 -10.28 -3.78 23.87
N PRO A 78 -10.26 -3.78 25.23
CA PRO A 78 -11.23 -3.04 26.04
C PRO A 78 -11.11 -1.53 25.89
N ASN A 79 -9.93 -1.04 25.53
CA ASN A 79 -9.69 0.33 25.12
C ASN A 79 -8.52 0.41 24.13
N LEU A 80 -8.49 1.47 23.34
CA LEU A 80 -7.51 1.66 22.27
C LEU A 80 -6.05 1.64 22.76
N ARG A 81 -5.77 2.20 23.95
CA ARG A 81 -4.40 2.25 24.50
C ARG A 81 -3.86 0.87 24.81
N GLU A 82 -4.67 -0.01 25.38
CA GLU A 82 -4.32 -1.40 25.65
C GLU A 82 -4.13 -2.17 24.35
N THR A 83 -5.02 -1.95 23.37
CA THR A 83 -4.91 -2.53 22.03
C THR A 83 -3.61 -2.13 21.36
N LEU A 84 -3.24 -0.86 21.38
CA LEU A 84 -1.99 -0.37 20.80
C LEU A 84 -0.75 -0.88 21.53
N SER A 85 -0.80 -1.00 22.86
CA SER A 85 0.29 -1.56 23.66
C SER A 85 0.47 -3.07 23.40
N PHE A 86 -0.62 -3.78 23.21
CA PHE A 86 -0.61 -5.18 22.82
C PHE A 86 -0.05 -5.34 21.40
N SER A 87 -0.56 -4.56 20.42
CA SER A 87 -0.08 -4.60 19.03
C SER A 87 1.41 -4.28 18.96
N ARG A 88 1.91 -3.31 19.71
CA ARG A 88 3.36 -2.99 19.75
C ARG A 88 4.19 -4.17 20.22
N ARG A 89 3.78 -4.87 21.28
CA ARG A 89 4.50 -6.05 21.80
C ARG A 89 4.42 -7.23 20.84
N ALA A 90 3.24 -7.45 20.25
CA ALA A 90 3.02 -8.56 19.32
C ALA A 90 3.71 -8.36 17.96
N THR A 91 4.08 -7.15 17.63
CA THR A 91 4.81 -6.80 16.38
C THR A 91 6.30 -6.52 16.62
N GLU A 92 6.81 -6.81 17.81
CA GLU A 92 8.22 -6.66 18.12
C GLU A 92 9.05 -7.61 17.26
N GLY A 93 10.08 -7.08 16.60
CA GLY A 93 10.92 -7.83 15.66
C GLY A 93 10.38 -7.93 14.24
N CYS A 94 9.19 -7.37 13.94
CA CYS A 94 8.72 -7.26 12.56
C CYS A 94 9.48 -6.14 11.80
N ASP A 95 9.83 -6.43 10.54
CA ASP A 95 10.44 -5.47 9.63
C ASP A 95 9.41 -4.49 9.07
N VAL A 96 8.18 -4.98 8.85
CA VAL A 96 7.07 -4.21 8.27
C VAL A 96 5.78 -4.47 9.05
N ILE A 97 5.06 -3.39 9.38
CA ILE A 97 3.74 -3.44 9.99
C ILE A 97 2.76 -2.74 9.05
N ILE A 98 1.76 -3.46 8.58
CA ILE A 98 0.66 -2.92 7.79
C ILE A 98 -0.52 -2.68 8.74
N MET A 99 -1.04 -1.47 8.73
CA MET A 99 -2.19 -1.06 9.55
C MET A 99 -3.40 -0.83 8.66
N ASP A 100 -4.35 -1.76 8.66
CA ASP A 100 -5.63 -1.64 7.94
C ASP A 100 -6.61 -0.86 8.81
N ALA A 101 -6.88 0.38 8.42
CA ALA A 101 -7.70 1.30 9.20
C ALA A 101 -9.18 1.18 8.86
N PRO A 102 -10.08 1.39 9.84
CA PRO A 102 -11.51 1.45 9.59
C PRO A 102 -11.87 2.66 8.70
N CYS A 103 -13.07 2.61 8.13
CA CYS A 103 -13.68 3.75 7.44
C CYS A 103 -14.15 4.77 8.48
N SER A 104 -13.23 5.48 9.12
CA SER A 104 -13.55 6.44 10.18
C SER A 104 -13.23 7.88 9.75
N ALA A 105 -13.96 8.81 10.37
CA ALA A 105 -13.65 10.23 10.21
C ALA A 105 -12.28 10.57 10.80
N VAL A 106 -11.59 11.51 10.19
CA VAL A 106 -10.25 12.01 10.59
C VAL A 106 -10.22 12.54 12.04
N ALA A 107 -11.40 12.85 12.61
CA ALA A 107 -11.51 13.43 13.96
C ALA A 107 -11.60 12.38 15.10
N THR A 108 -11.42 11.09 14.84
CA THR A 108 -11.47 10.06 15.88
C THR A 108 -10.12 9.93 16.61
N SER A 109 -10.16 9.65 17.91
CA SER A 109 -8.94 9.39 18.70
C SER A 109 -8.15 8.20 18.13
N GLN A 110 -8.83 7.18 17.64
CA GLN A 110 -8.19 6.03 16.99
C GLN A 110 -7.36 6.46 15.76
N PHE A 111 -7.93 7.31 14.91
CA PHE A 111 -7.22 7.82 13.74
C PHE A 111 -5.98 8.65 14.15
N GLU A 112 -6.10 9.51 15.17
CA GLU A 112 -4.96 10.26 15.68
C GLU A 112 -3.82 9.36 16.16
N ASP A 113 -4.15 8.28 16.86
CA ASP A 113 -3.14 7.34 17.35
C ASP A 113 -2.47 6.56 16.22
N LEU A 114 -3.24 6.14 15.20
CA LEU A 114 -2.67 5.53 14.00
C LEU A 114 -1.75 6.49 13.25
N LEU A 115 -2.14 7.77 13.13
CA LEU A 115 -1.29 8.82 12.55
C LEU A 115 0.01 9.04 13.34
N ARG A 116 -0.01 8.94 14.67
CA ARG A 116 1.21 9.07 15.47
C ARG A 116 2.17 7.90 15.26
N LEU A 117 1.64 6.72 14.99
CA LEU A 117 2.40 5.49 14.85
C LEU A 117 2.99 5.29 13.46
N CYS A 118 2.31 5.75 12.40
CA CYS A 118 2.71 5.44 11.04
C CYS A 118 3.94 6.25 10.58
N ASP A 119 4.67 5.67 9.64
CA ASP A 119 5.81 6.30 8.95
C ASP A 119 5.40 6.74 7.54
N VAL A 120 4.44 6.04 6.92
CA VAL A 120 3.91 6.36 5.59
C VAL A 120 2.39 6.09 5.53
N ILE A 121 1.68 6.86 4.73
CA ILE A 121 0.23 6.75 4.55
C ILE A 121 -0.09 6.37 3.10
N VAL A 122 -0.89 5.32 2.92
CA VAL A 122 -1.39 4.87 1.62
C VAL A 122 -2.90 5.09 1.57
N VAL A 123 -3.37 5.80 0.55
CA VAL A 123 -4.79 6.16 0.41
C VAL A 123 -5.34 5.57 -0.89
N PRO A 124 -6.07 4.45 -0.84
CA PRO A 124 -6.76 3.90 -2.00
C PRO A 124 -7.93 4.78 -2.42
N VAL A 125 -8.04 5.11 -3.71
CA VAL A 125 -9.10 5.95 -4.27
C VAL A 125 -9.70 5.29 -5.50
N MET A 126 -11.04 5.20 -5.54
CA MET A 126 -11.77 4.67 -6.69
C MET A 126 -12.09 5.77 -7.72
N PRO A 127 -12.25 5.42 -9.02
CA PRO A 127 -12.37 6.40 -10.11
C PRO A 127 -13.76 7.04 -10.23
N SER A 128 -14.73 6.72 -9.36
CA SER A 128 -16.06 7.34 -9.47
C SER A 128 -16.05 8.79 -8.99
N ALA A 129 -16.90 9.64 -9.56
CA ALA A 129 -16.98 11.06 -9.16
C ALA A 129 -17.32 11.24 -7.67
N ILE A 130 -18.12 10.33 -7.10
CA ILE A 130 -18.50 10.34 -5.68
C ILE A 130 -17.29 9.98 -4.81
N ASP A 131 -16.56 8.94 -5.18
CA ASP A 131 -15.40 8.47 -4.43
C ASP A 131 -14.24 9.49 -4.48
N ILE A 132 -13.99 10.08 -5.63
CA ILE A 132 -13.02 11.17 -5.80
C ILE A 132 -13.38 12.35 -4.91
N ARG A 133 -14.65 12.77 -4.87
CA ARG A 133 -15.09 13.89 -4.00
C ARG A 133 -14.89 13.57 -2.53
N ALA A 134 -15.26 12.37 -2.09
CA ALA A 134 -15.09 11.91 -0.71
C ALA A 134 -13.59 11.84 -0.33
N SER A 135 -12.75 11.30 -1.22
CA SER A 135 -11.31 11.20 -1.01
C SER A 135 -10.62 12.56 -1.00
N LYS A 136 -11.05 13.50 -1.85
CA LYS A 136 -10.58 14.89 -1.81
C LYS A 136 -10.83 15.53 -0.44
N ARG A 137 -12.05 15.39 0.10
CA ARG A 137 -12.38 15.88 1.43
C ARG A 137 -11.49 15.22 2.50
N PHE A 138 -11.38 13.90 2.48
CA PHE A 138 -10.54 13.16 3.42
C PHE A 138 -9.08 13.63 3.37
N ILE A 139 -8.49 13.79 2.18
CA ILE A 139 -7.11 14.26 2.01
C ILE A 139 -6.94 15.68 2.54
N THR A 140 -7.89 16.57 2.28
CA THR A 140 -7.88 17.94 2.80
C THR A 140 -7.93 17.94 4.35
N ASP A 141 -8.84 17.15 4.92
CA ASP A 141 -8.99 17.01 6.37
C ASP A 141 -7.71 16.43 6.99
N LEU A 142 -7.08 15.43 6.34
CA LEU A 142 -5.81 14.84 6.76
C LEU A 142 -4.66 15.87 6.75
N LEU A 143 -4.48 16.60 5.64
CA LEU A 143 -3.41 17.60 5.49
C LEU A 143 -3.52 18.76 6.47
N THR A 144 -4.74 19.09 6.90
CA THR A 144 -5.01 20.14 7.88
C THR A 144 -5.04 19.65 9.33
N HIS A 145 -5.02 18.31 9.51
CA HIS A 145 -5.13 17.70 10.83
C HIS A 145 -3.93 18.04 11.71
N ARG A 146 -4.17 18.41 12.98
CA ARG A 146 -3.12 18.87 13.93
C ARG A 146 -1.99 17.85 14.12
N VAL A 147 -2.31 16.55 14.21
CA VAL A 147 -1.30 15.49 14.40
C VAL A 147 -0.46 15.31 13.16
N TYR A 148 -1.07 15.36 11.96
CA TYR A 148 -0.35 15.31 10.70
C TYR A 148 0.58 16.53 10.55
N ARG A 149 0.09 17.73 10.81
CA ARG A 149 0.88 18.98 10.70
C ARG A 149 2.04 19.04 11.69
N ALA A 150 1.89 18.44 12.86
CA ALA A 150 2.96 18.38 13.87
C ALA A 150 4.13 17.46 13.41
N ARG A 151 3.83 16.40 12.67
CA ARG A 151 4.80 15.50 12.05
C ARG A 151 4.23 15.03 10.72
N PRO A 152 4.45 15.73 9.60
CA PRO A 152 4.02 15.29 8.28
C PRO A 152 4.65 13.94 7.91
N ARG A 153 3.88 13.09 7.22
CA ARG A 153 4.33 11.82 6.68
C ARG A 153 4.10 11.80 5.18
N PRO A 154 4.90 11.05 4.42
CA PRO A 154 4.63 10.80 3.02
C PRO A 154 3.22 10.22 2.82
N ILE A 155 2.47 10.77 1.86
CA ILE A 155 1.15 10.27 1.45
C ILE A 155 1.24 9.80 0.01
N GLY A 156 0.95 8.53 -0.23
CA GLY A 156 0.83 7.92 -1.56
C GLY A 156 -0.61 7.59 -1.90
N ILE A 157 -1.09 8.12 -3.02
CA ILE A 157 -2.40 7.76 -3.53
C ILE A 157 -2.27 6.55 -4.44
N VAL A 158 -3.18 5.61 -4.24
CA VAL A 158 -3.33 4.42 -5.08
C VAL A 158 -4.67 4.48 -5.78
N GLY A 159 -4.65 4.61 -7.11
CA GLY A 159 -5.86 4.45 -7.90
C GLY A 159 -6.30 2.99 -7.88
N ASN A 160 -7.49 2.71 -7.33
CA ASN A 160 -8.01 1.35 -7.23
C ASN A 160 -9.20 1.15 -8.18
N ARG A 161 -9.29 -0.06 -8.76
CA ARG A 161 -10.29 -0.43 -9.78
C ARG A 161 -10.33 0.56 -10.95
N ILE A 162 -9.16 0.84 -11.49
CA ILE A 162 -9.01 1.78 -12.60
C ILE A 162 -9.17 1.06 -13.94
N ASN A 163 -10.20 1.45 -14.68
CA ASN A 163 -10.34 1.13 -16.10
C ASN A 163 -9.93 2.37 -16.91
N LEU A 164 -8.74 2.38 -17.49
CA LEU A 164 -8.22 3.49 -18.26
C LEU A 164 -8.73 3.48 -19.71
N PRO A 165 -8.93 4.67 -20.33
CA PRO A 165 -8.86 6.02 -19.75
C PRO A 165 -10.22 6.51 -19.23
N SER A 166 -10.24 7.24 -18.10
CA SER A 166 -11.48 7.89 -17.64
C SER A 166 -11.25 9.37 -17.32
N ALA A 167 -12.16 10.24 -17.76
CA ALA A 167 -12.11 11.67 -17.48
C ALA A 167 -12.16 12.00 -15.96
N ASN A 168 -12.72 11.11 -15.15
CA ASN A 168 -12.75 11.27 -13.70
C ASN A 168 -11.37 11.06 -13.09
N TYR A 169 -10.57 10.17 -13.67
CA TYR A 169 -9.21 9.93 -13.23
C TYR A 169 -8.32 11.15 -13.47
N GLU A 170 -8.40 11.80 -14.63
CA GLU A 170 -7.65 13.02 -14.92
C GLU A 170 -7.97 14.15 -13.93
N LYS A 171 -9.24 14.27 -13.51
CA LYS A 171 -9.63 15.24 -12.47
C LYS A 171 -9.06 14.93 -11.09
N LEU A 172 -8.89 13.65 -10.77
CA LEU A 172 -8.21 13.25 -9.53
C LEU A 172 -6.73 13.64 -9.58
N ASP A 173 -6.03 13.28 -10.65
CA ASP A 173 -4.61 13.59 -10.80
C ASP A 173 -4.33 15.09 -10.75
N GLN A 174 -5.15 15.91 -11.42
CA GLN A 174 -5.06 17.37 -11.35
C GLN A 174 -5.20 17.89 -9.91
N PHE A 175 -6.18 17.36 -9.16
CA PHE A 175 -6.35 17.75 -7.75
C PHE A 175 -5.14 17.36 -6.90
N LEU A 176 -4.63 16.16 -7.07
CA LEU A 176 -3.51 15.64 -6.29
C LEU A 176 -2.23 16.43 -6.58
N ALA A 177 -1.97 16.76 -7.83
CA ALA A 177 -0.85 17.60 -8.24
C ALA A 177 -0.90 18.98 -7.55
N CYS A 178 -2.09 19.59 -7.45
CA CYS A 178 -2.27 20.85 -6.73
C CYS A 178 -2.11 20.73 -5.21
N SER A 179 -2.31 19.53 -4.65
CA SER A 179 -2.24 19.28 -3.20
C SER A 179 -0.86 18.86 -2.71
N GLY A 180 0.13 18.72 -3.62
CA GLY A 180 1.45 18.22 -3.28
C GLY A 180 1.49 16.74 -2.89
N VAL A 181 0.44 15.98 -3.26
CA VAL A 181 0.30 14.55 -2.98
C VAL A 181 0.45 13.78 -4.28
N SER A 182 1.28 12.76 -4.31
CA SER A 182 1.58 12.00 -5.52
C SER A 182 0.69 10.77 -5.69
N THR A 183 0.22 10.54 -6.93
CA THR A 183 -0.29 9.21 -7.32
C THR A 183 0.90 8.29 -7.56
N VAL A 184 0.92 7.18 -6.83
CA VAL A 184 2.04 6.22 -6.85
C VAL A 184 1.83 5.16 -7.92
N CYS A 185 0.64 4.58 -7.96
CA CYS A 185 0.30 3.52 -8.91
C CYS A 185 -1.22 3.38 -9.08
N HIS A 186 -1.60 2.50 -10.03
CA HIS A 186 -2.98 2.17 -10.33
C HIS A 186 -3.15 0.66 -10.39
N PHE A 187 -4.15 0.17 -9.67
CA PHE A 187 -4.62 -1.21 -9.76
C PHE A 187 -5.85 -1.28 -10.65
N ARG A 188 -5.88 -2.25 -11.55
CA ARG A 188 -6.97 -2.43 -12.49
C ARG A 188 -8.21 -3.03 -11.81
N ASP A 189 -9.36 -2.78 -12.40
CA ASP A 189 -10.58 -3.49 -12.06
C ASP A 189 -10.54 -4.88 -12.70
N THR A 190 -10.20 -5.89 -11.90
CA THR A 190 -10.01 -7.26 -12.37
C THR A 190 -10.43 -8.26 -11.29
N PRO A 191 -11.09 -9.38 -11.66
CA PRO A 191 -11.52 -10.41 -10.71
C PRO A 191 -10.38 -11.03 -9.89
N VAL A 192 -9.14 -10.94 -10.36
CA VAL A 192 -7.97 -11.55 -9.69
C VAL A 192 -7.80 -11.12 -8.23
N TYR A 193 -8.26 -9.93 -7.87
CA TYR A 193 -8.23 -9.48 -6.48
C TYR A 193 -9.25 -10.19 -5.59
N SER A 194 -10.42 -10.54 -6.14
CA SER A 194 -11.40 -11.34 -5.40
C SER A 194 -10.93 -12.79 -5.27
N GLU A 195 -10.43 -13.38 -6.35
CA GLU A 195 -9.82 -14.71 -6.34
C GLU A 195 -8.69 -14.80 -5.31
N ALA A 196 -7.79 -13.82 -5.29
CA ALA A 196 -6.71 -13.76 -4.31
C ALA A 196 -7.22 -13.64 -2.87
N ALA A 197 -8.29 -12.87 -2.65
CA ALA A 197 -8.88 -12.70 -1.33
C ALA A 197 -9.56 -13.97 -0.82
N ASP A 198 -10.25 -14.70 -1.70
CA ASP A 198 -10.94 -15.96 -1.37
C ASP A 198 -9.94 -17.06 -0.96
N ASP A 199 -8.72 -17.05 -1.54
CA ASP A 199 -7.66 -18.03 -1.27
C ASP A 199 -6.67 -17.59 -0.17
N GLY A 200 -6.84 -16.41 0.44
CA GLY A 200 -5.91 -15.86 1.44
C GLY A 200 -4.53 -15.56 0.87
N VAL A 201 -4.42 -15.23 -0.43
CA VAL A 201 -3.16 -14.91 -1.09
C VAL A 201 -3.08 -13.44 -1.53
N GLY A 202 -1.86 -12.96 -1.77
CA GLY A 202 -1.66 -11.72 -2.49
C GLY A 202 -1.57 -11.98 -4.00
N VAL A 203 -2.01 -11.02 -4.80
CA VAL A 203 -1.94 -11.11 -6.27
C VAL A 203 -0.51 -11.40 -6.76
N ILE A 204 0.51 -10.89 -6.06
CA ILE A 204 1.92 -11.14 -6.41
C ILE A 204 2.33 -12.61 -6.23
N GLU A 205 1.61 -13.37 -5.43
CA GLU A 205 1.87 -14.80 -5.19
C GLU A 205 1.25 -15.69 -6.26
N MET A 206 0.24 -15.21 -7.01
CA MET A 206 -0.45 -15.94 -8.08
C MET A 206 0.38 -15.97 -9.38
N ARG A 207 1.57 -16.59 -9.32
CA ARG A 207 2.59 -16.53 -10.39
C ARG A 207 2.12 -17.08 -11.72
N GLU A 208 1.27 -18.12 -11.70
CA GLU A 208 0.74 -18.75 -12.91
C GLU A 208 -0.46 -18.01 -13.50
N ASN A 209 -1.10 -17.12 -12.71
CA ASN A 209 -2.24 -16.34 -13.18
C ASN A 209 -1.81 -15.18 -14.08
N ARG A 210 -2.23 -15.21 -15.35
CA ARG A 210 -1.87 -14.17 -16.33
C ARG A 210 -2.41 -12.79 -15.98
N ALA A 211 -3.57 -12.69 -15.34
CA ALA A 211 -4.15 -11.43 -14.91
C ALA A 211 -3.37 -10.84 -13.73
N ALA A 212 -2.97 -11.67 -12.78
CA ALA A 212 -2.13 -11.29 -11.65
C ALA A 212 -0.77 -10.73 -12.09
N ARG A 213 -0.10 -11.40 -13.02
CA ARG A 213 1.20 -10.92 -13.54
C ARG A 213 1.16 -9.51 -14.13
N LYS A 214 0.01 -9.09 -14.65
CA LYS A 214 -0.14 -7.73 -15.17
C LYS A 214 -0.21 -6.67 -14.06
N GLU A 215 -0.48 -7.05 -12.81
CA GLU A 215 -0.50 -6.16 -11.64
C GLU A 215 0.88 -6.00 -10.99
N TYR A 216 1.84 -6.89 -11.25
CA TYR A 216 3.14 -6.92 -10.58
C TYR A 216 3.89 -5.60 -10.66
N ARG A 217 3.82 -4.92 -11.81
CA ARG A 217 4.48 -3.61 -11.97
C ARG A 217 3.91 -2.56 -11.03
N ALA A 218 2.58 -2.53 -10.86
CA ALA A 218 1.92 -1.58 -9.97
C ALA A 218 2.28 -1.86 -8.51
N TRP A 219 2.28 -3.13 -8.09
CA TRP A 219 2.71 -3.54 -6.75
C TRP A 219 4.17 -3.19 -6.49
N HIS A 220 5.06 -3.46 -7.44
CA HIS A 220 6.47 -3.08 -7.34
C HIS A 220 6.64 -1.55 -7.23
N SER A 221 5.88 -0.76 -7.99
CA SER A 221 5.93 0.70 -7.86
C SER A 221 5.51 1.16 -6.48
N LEU A 222 4.46 0.57 -5.89
CA LEU A 222 4.00 0.93 -4.56
C LEU A 222 5.01 0.55 -3.47
N THR A 223 5.53 -0.68 -3.47
CA THR A 223 6.51 -1.12 -2.47
C THR A 223 7.81 -0.34 -2.58
N SER A 224 8.32 -0.09 -3.81
CA SER A 224 9.52 0.73 -4.01
C SER A 224 9.33 2.16 -3.52
N TRP A 225 8.19 2.77 -3.79
CA TRP A 225 7.89 4.11 -3.29
C TRP A 225 7.85 4.14 -1.74
N ILE A 226 7.19 3.18 -1.11
CA ILE A 226 7.14 3.07 0.36
C ILE A 226 8.55 2.93 0.92
N ASP A 227 9.38 2.06 0.34
CA ASP A 227 10.76 1.83 0.78
C ASP A 227 11.60 3.10 0.66
N GLU A 228 11.49 3.83 -0.45
CA GLU A 228 12.19 5.11 -0.65
C GLU A 228 11.80 6.15 0.40
N GLN A 229 10.49 6.29 0.70
CA GLN A 229 10.02 7.25 1.68
C GLN A 229 10.49 6.92 3.11
N THR A 230 10.43 5.64 3.49
CA THR A 230 10.79 5.22 4.84
C THR A 230 12.30 5.18 5.07
N LEU A 231 13.13 4.97 4.05
CA LEU A 231 14.59 5.00 4.16
C LEU A 231 15.14 6.43 4.20
N GLN A 232 14.51 7.38 3.48
CA GLN A 232 14.91 8.80 3.51
C GLN A 232 14.70 9.44 4.89
N GLU A 233 13.62 9.12 5.59
CA GLU A 233 13.38 9.61 6.96
C GLU A 233 14.45 9.11 7.96
N GLN A 234 15.12 7.99 7.66
CA GLN A 234 16.13 7.38 8.52
C GLN A 234 17.58 7.85 8.25
N GLY A 235 17.77 8.79 7.33
CA GLY A 235 19.09 9.32 7.00
C GLY A 235 20.01 8.33 6.26
N HIS A 236 19.48 7.24 5.73
CA HIS A 236 20.24 6.29 4.92
C HIS A 236 20.09 6.66 3.44
N THR A 237 21.17 7.06 2.80
CA THR A 237 21.26 7.23 1.35
C THR A 237 21.04 5.87 0.69
N VAL A 238 19.96 5.74 -0.06
CA VAL A 238 19.72 4.56 -0.91
C VAL A 238 20.86 4.47 -1.93
N PRO A 239 21.62 3.36 -1.99
CA PRO A 239 22.58 3.19 -3.07
C PRO A 239 21.82 3.16 -4.40
N ALA A 240 22.17 4.06 -5.31
CA ALA A 240 21.58 4.13 -6.64
C ALA A 240 21.72 2.77 -7.33
N ARG A 241 20.58 2.12 -7.63
CA ARG A 241 20.57 0.88 -8.43
C ARG A 241 21.20 1.18 -9.79
N PRO A 242 22.09 0.30 -10.32
CA PRO A 242 22.66 0.50 -11.64
C PRO A 242 21.54 0.60 -12.67
N ARG A 243 21.50 1.73 -13.39
CA ARG A 243 20.61 1.92 -14.54
C ARG A 243 20.90 0.76 -15.50
N ALA A 244 19.88 0.00 -15.87
CA ALA A 244 19.97 -0.98 -16.93
C ALA A 244 20.58 -0.31 -18.16
N ALA A 245 21.71 -0.84 -18.64
CA ALA A 245 22.44 -0.30 -19.78
C ALA A 245 21.48 -0.20 -20.98
N GLY A 246 21.20 1.01 -21.42
CA GLY A 246 20.35 1.28 -22.57
C GLY A 246 20.88 0.51 -23.77
N ARG A 247 20.07 -0.36 -24.35
CA ARG A 247 20.33 -0.89 -25.69
C ARG A 247 20.45 0.30 -26.64
N LYS A 248 21.66 0.48 -27.18
CA LYS A 248 21.88 1.39 -28.30
C LYS A 248 21.04 0.91 -29.48
N THR A 249 20.02 1.65 -29.82
CA THR A 249 19.33 1.50 -31.11
C THR A 249 20.28 1.95 -32.19
N GLN A 250 20.71 0.99 -33.02
CA GLN A 250 21.38 1.31 -34.28
C GLN A 250 20.39 2.00 -35.22
N PRO A 251 20.80 3.05 -35.94
CA PRO A 251 19.94 3.66 -36.95
C PRO A 251 19.79 2.72 -38.15
N VAL A 252 18.54 2.42 -38.51
CA VAL A 252 18.19 1.71 -39.73
C VAL A 252 18.46 2.66 -40.90
N ALA A 253 19.41 2.31 -41.76
CA ALA A 253 19.68 3.02 -43.01
C ALA A 253 18.48 2.85 -43.96
N ASN A 254 17.90 3.95 -44.37
CA ASN A 254 16.82 4.02 -45.34
C ASN A 254 17.46 4.01 -46.73
N GLU A 255 17.50 2.87 -47.42
CA GLU A 255 17.76 2.79 -48.83
C GLU A 255 16.44 2.90 -49.60
N TYR A 256 16.07 4.10 -50.01
CA TYR A 256 15.19 4.30 -51.15
C TYR A 256 16.08 4.40 -52.39
N ARG A 257 16.05 3.41 -53.24
CA ARG A 257 16.49 3.48 -54.65
C ARG A 257 15.28 3.74 -55.52
N ASP A 258 15.37 4.84 -56.23
CA ASP A 258 14.61 5.12 -57.45
C ASP A 258 14.67 3.99 -58.44
N ASN A 259 13.54 3.65 -59.06
CA ASN A 259 13.51 3.21 -60.46
C ASN A 259 12.16 3.58 -61.08
N ALA A 260 12.31 4.40 -62.10
CA ALA A 260 11.52 4.70 -63.28
C ALA A 260 10.10 4.12 -63.41
#